data_bd52d811f0e125744a6f2201e1c9750f
#
_entry.id   bd52d811f0e125744a6f2201e1c9750f
#
_cell.length_a   1.000
_cell.length_b   1.000
_cell.length_c   1.000
_cell.angle_alpha   90.00
_cell.angle_beta   90.00
_cell.angle_gamma   90.00
#
_symmetry.space_group_name_H-M   'P 1'
#
loop_
_entity.id
_entity.type
_entity.pdbx_description
1 polymer ?
#
loop_
_entity_poly.entity_id
_entity_poly.type
_entity_poly.pdbx_seq_one_letter_code
_entity_poly.pdbx_strand_id
1 'polypeptide(L)'
;MNVMKNRRPDYRLKLLVLAALLSTSEVFAVDDQLVAAAFSSLPTGNTPPAGWTPLTASNIKVHTRYTLVEDGGTTVLRADSESGASGLSRKLRVAPADLSLLRWRWKISNLIETADLHRKDRDDFPARVYVMFDYPLEKLPFFERNKLRVARALFDPDLPAATLCYVWDGNTPAGTIASSAYTDRVKVIVVESGPARIRQWVDVERNIARDFRAAFGEDAPPVSAIAVASDTDNTGTFATAFFGDISFNKHSLIDKSAPAAAKP
;
A
#
# COMPACT_ATOMS: atom_id res chain seq x y z
N MET A 1 6.99 -80.86 61.05
CA MET A 1 6.38 -81.15 59.73
C MET A 1 5.83 -79.84 59.18
N ASN A 2 6.65 -79.06 58.48
CA ASN A 2 6.30 -77.74 58.01
C ASN A 2 6.35 -77.75 56.46
N VAL A 3 5.19 -77.51 55.85
CA VAL A 3 5.00 -77.48 54.40
C VAL A 3 5.34 -76.06 53.96
N MET A 4 6.45 -75.86 53.22
CA MET A 4 6.81 -74.60 52.58
C MET A 4 5.90 -74.40 51.31
N LYS A 5 5.11 -73.35 51.35
CA LYS A 5 4.32 -72.87 50.19
C LYS A 5 5.21 -72.01 49.29
N ASN A 6 5.48 -72.54 48.13
CA ASN A 6 6.24 -71.84 47.06
C ASN A 6 5.35 -70.80 46.40
N ARG A 7 5.65 -69.49 46.57
CA ARG A 7 5.00 -68.40 45.84
C ARG A 7 5.79 -68.03 44.57
N ARG A 8 5.19 -68.20 43.41
CA ARG A 8 5.72 -67.71 42.16
C ARG A 8 5.47 -66.19 42.08
N PRO A 9 6.40 -65.36 41.58
CA PRO A 9 6.17 -63.93 41.35
C PRO A 9 5.43 -63.73 39.99
N ASP A 10 4.30 -63.01 40.06
CA ASP A 10 3.50 -62.54 38.91
C ASP A 10 4.27 -61.39 38.24
N TYR A 11 4.84 -61.60 37.07
CA TYR A 11 5.32 -60.55 36.17
C TYR A 11 4.16 -60.00 35.37
N ARG A 12 3.46 -58.99 35.89
CA ARG A 12 2.55 -58.18 35.10
C ARG A 12 3.37 -57.22 34.28
N LEU A 13 3.50 -57.52 33.01
CA LEU A 13 4.08 -56.66 31.95
C LEU A 13 3.24 -55.37 31.82
N LYS A 14 3.74 -54.26 32.36
CA LYS A 14 3.15 -52.94 32.14
C LYS A 14 3.53 -52.47 30.72
N LEU A 15 2.59 -52.59 29.81
CA LEU A 15 2.65 -52.00 28.48
C LEU A 15 2.54 -50.48 28.64
N LEU A 16 3.66 -49.74 28.54
CA LEU A 16 3.69 -48.30 28.43
C LEU A 16 3.28 -47.96 27.00
N VAL A 17 2.00 -47.54 26.79
CA VAL A 17 1.56 -46.90 25.55
C VAL A 17 2.13 -45.49 25.54
N LEU A 18 3.20 -45.29 24.78
CA LEU A 18 3.75 -43.97 24.49
C LEU A 18 2.84 -43.32 23.43
N ALA A 19 1.86 -42.53 23.86
CA ALA A 19 1.07 -41.68 22.97
C ALA A 19 1.97 -40.58 22.44
N ALA A 20 2.48 -40.74 21.21
CA ALA A 20 3.14 -39.68 20.48
C ALA A 20 2.07 -38.62 20.13
N LEU A 21 2.08 -37.52 20.87
CA LEU A 21 1.37 -36.27 20.49
C LEU A 21 2.03 -35.72 19.23
N LEU A 22 1.54 -36.11 18.06
CA LEU A 22 1.79 -35.39 16.83
C LEU A 22 1.09 -34.04 16.94
N SER A 23 1.82 -33.02 17.40
CA SER A 23 1.40 -31.63 17.23
C SER A 23 1.42 -31.34 15.75
N THR A 24 0.27 -31.46 15.09
CA THR A 24 0.07 -30.88 13.77
C THR A 24 0.13 -29.37 13.93
N SER A 25 1.28 -28.78 13.62
CA SER A 25 1.37 -27.34 13.39
C SER A 25 0.44 -27.04 12.21
N GLU A 26 -0.72 -26.46 12.49
CA GLU A 26 -1.55 -25.88 11.44
C GLU A 26 -0.71 -24.79 10.78
N VAL A 27 -0.15 -25.08 9.64
CA VAL A 27 0.43 -24.08 8.75
C VAL A 27 -0.77 -23.33 8.18
N PHE A 28 -1.10 -22.18 8.77
CA PHE A 28 -2.02 -21.25 8.15
C PHE A 28 -1.40 -20.84 6.83
N ALA A 29 -1.98 -21.31 5.74
CA ALA A 29 -1.63 -20.84 4.41
C ALA A 29 -1.99 -19.35 4.36
N VAL A 30 -1.00 -18.49 4.24
CA VAL A 30 -1.25 -17.08 3.91
C VAL A 30 -1.77 -17.07 2.49
N ASP A 31 -2.94 -16.48 2.25
CA ASP A 31 -3.45 -16.30 0.90
C ASP A 31 -2.38 -15.59 0.05
N ASP A 32 -2.12 -16.10 -1.14
CA ASP A 32 -1.10 -15.55 -2.04
C ASP A 32 -1.44 -14.15 -2.56
N GLN A 33 -2.64 -13.66 -2.23
CA GLN A 33 -3.15 -12.34 -2.62
C GLN A 33 -4.09 -11.75 -1.56
N LEU A 34 -3.98 -10.43 -1.35
CA LEU A 34 -4.96 -9.61 -0.64
C LEU A 34 -5.47 -8.52 -1.58
N VAL A 35 -6.77 -8.53 -1.88
CA VAL A 35 -7.42 -7.51 -2.71
C VAL A 35 -7.73 -6.29 -1.85
N ALA A 36 -7.01 -5.19 -2.07
CA ALA A 36 -7.21 -3.92 -1.40
C ALA A 36 -8.33 -3.08 -2.04
N ALA A 37 -8.49 -3.16 -3.35
CA ALA A 37 -9.60 -2.57 -4.10
C ALA A 37 -10.05 -3.52 -5.20
N ALA A 38 -11.36 -3.75 -5.31
CA ALA A 38 -12.01 -4.47 -6.40
C ALA A 38 -13.03 -3.53 -7.05
N PHE A 39 -12.58 -2.39 -7.57
CA PHE A 39 -13.45 -1.40 -8.20
C PHE A 39 -14.20 -2.00 -9.38
N SER A 40 -13.56 -2.91 -10.11
CA SER A 40 -14.14 -3.60 -11.27
C SER A 40 -15.40 -4.40 -10.96
N SER A 41 -15.59 -4.80 -9.71
CA SER A 41 -16.76 -5.58 -9.25
C SER A 41 -17.90 -4.70 -8.72
N LEU A 42 -17.72 -3.37 -8.69
CA LEU A 42 -18.69 -2.45 -8.11
C LEU A 42 -19.57 -1.80 -9.20
N PRO A 43 -20.81 -1.43 -8.85
CA PRO A 43 -21.63 -0.61 -9.74
C PRO A 43 -21.06 0.81 -9.87
N THR A 44 -21.31 1.47 -10.98
CA THR A 44 -20.98 2.89 -11.15
C THR A 44 -21.79 3.76 -10.18
N GLY A 45 -21.23 4.90 -9.74
CA GLY A 45 -21.90 5.81 -8.81
C GLY A 45 -20.96 6.73 -8.06
N ASN A 46 -21.53 7.61 -7.25
CA ASN A 46 -20.81 8.65 -6.50
C ASN A 46 -20.54 8.27 -5.05
N THR A 47 -20.98 7.10 -4.61
CA THR A 47 -20.72 6.64 -3.24
C THR A 47 -19.31 6.05 -3.15
N PRO A 48 -18.50 6.45 -2.19
CA PRO A 48 -17.22 5.84 -1.95
C PRO A 48 -17.36 4.32 -1.78
N PRO A 49 -16.42 3.51 -2.31
CA PRO A 49 -16.45 2.07 -2.14
C PRO A 49 -16.47 1.65 -0.68
N ALA A 50 -17.16 0.57 -0.36
CA ALA A 50 -17.23 0.06 1.02
C ALA A 50 -15.82 -0.16 1.61
N GLY A 51 -15.62 0.31 2.84
CA GLY A 51 -14.33 0.24 3.54
C GLY A 51 -13.32 1.31 3.12
N TRP A 52 -13.65 2.18 2.17
CA TRP A 52 -12.86 3.36 1.83
C TRP A 52 -13.44 4.61 2.49
N THR A 53 -12.57 5.43 3.09
CA THR A 53 -12.94 6.66 3.78
C THR A 53 -12.20 7.85 3.18
N PRO A 54 -12.80 9.06 3.17
CA PRO A 54 -12.10 10.25 2.74
C PRO A 54 -10.80 10.48 3.53
N LEU A 55 -9.73 10.78 2.81
CA LEU A 55 -8.45 11.23 3.34
C LEU A 55 -8.30 12.71 3.00
N THR A 56 -8.51 13.58 4.00
CA THR A 56 -8.49 15.03 3.82
C THR A 56 -7.59 15.69 4.85
N ALA A 57 -7.02 16.83 4.51
CA ALA A 57 -6.31 17.68 5.46
C ALA A 57 -7.21 18.86 5.86
N SER A 58 -7.18 19.26 7.13
CA SER A 58 -8.08 20.28 7.70
C SER A 58 -7.93 21.67 7.08
N ASN A 59 -6.79 21.96 6.47
CA ASN A 59 -6.52 23.23 5.78
C ASN A 59 -6.98 23.24 4.31
N ILE A 60 -7.36 22.09 3.75
CA ILE A 60 -7.83 21.96 2.37
C ILE A 60 -9.35 22.18 2.33
N LYS A 61 -9.80 23.15 1.56
CA LYS A 61 -11.22 23.53 1.47
C LYS A 61 -11.92 22.88 0.28
N VAL A 62 -11.21 22.68 -0.82
CA VAL A 62 -11.72 22.05 -2.04
C VAL A 62 -11.19 20.63 -2.10
N HIS A 63 -12.10 19.69 -2.24
CA HIS A 63 -11.74 18.26 -2.25
C HIS A 63 -11.88 17.69 -3.66
N THR A 64 -10.96 16.80 -4.02
CA THR A 64 -11.06 15.97 -5.21
C THR A 64 -12.34 15.14 -5.16
N ARG A 65 -13.06 15.10 -6.26
CA ARG A 65 -14.29 14.32 -6.41
C ARG A 65 -13.94 12.91 -6.90
N TYR A 66 -14.46 11.90 -6.19
CA TYR A 66 -14.29 10.49 -6.53
C TYR A 66 -15.62 9.90 -7.02
N THR A 67 -15.57 9.18 -8.15
CA THR A 67 -16.76 8.58 -8.79
C THR A 67 -16.36 7.23 -9.38
N LEU A 68 -17.19 6.20 -9.17
CA LEU A 68 -17.06 4.93 -9.88
C LEU A 68 -17.69 5.10 -11.27
N VAL A 69 -16.90 4.93 -12.32
CA VAL A 69 -17.32 5.10 -13.72
C VAL A 69 -16.95 3.88 -14.55
N GLU A 70 -17.64 3.67 -15.66
CA GLU A 70 -17.22 2.69 -16.67
C GLU A 70 -16.12 3.28 -17.55
N ASP A 71 -15.06 2.52 -17.76
CA ASP A 71 -14.00 2.84 -18.71
C ASP A 71 -13.52 1.55 -19.40
N GLY A 72 -13.83 1.44 -20.70
CA GLY A 72 -13.47 0.26 -21.49
C GLY A 72 -14.15 -1.03 -21.04
N GLY A 73 -15.40 -0.97 -20.63
CA GLY A 73 -16.19 -2.12 -20.19
C GLY A 73 -15.89 -2.57 -18.74
N THR A 74 -15.14 -1.78 -17.98
CA THR A 74 -14.78 -2.10 -16.59
C THR A 74 -15.04 -0.91 -15.68
N THR A 75 -15.63 -1.14 -14.50
CA THR A 75 -15.78 -0.09 -13.50
C THR A 75 -14.43 0.25 -12.87
N VAL A 76 -14.13 1.53 -12.77
CA VAL A 76 -12.89 2.09 -12.22
C VAL A 76 -13.20 3.29 -11.34
N LEU A 77 -12.31 3.64 -10.44
CA LEU A 77 -12.43 4.86 -9.64
C LEU A 77 -11.83 6.04 -10.41
N ARG A 78 -12.65 7.02 -10.72
CA ARG A 78 -12.24 8.30 -11.32
C ARG A 78 -12.06 9.34 -10.21
N ALA A 79 -10.97 10.09 -10.27
CA ALA A 79 -10.65 11.23 -9.43
C ALA A 79 -10.57 12.50 -10.27
N ASP A 80 -11.43 13.48 -9.99
CA ASP A 80 -11.40 14.81 -10.62
C ASP A 80 -10.97 15.82 -9.56
N SER A 81 -9.80 16.43 -9.74
CA SER A 81 -9.26 17.49 -8.89
C SER A 81 -9.27 18.80 -9.64
N GLU A 82 -9.79 19.87 -9.02
CA GLU A 82 -9.82 21.23 -9.56
C GLU A 82 -9.47 22.20 -8.43
N SER A 83 -8.25 22.71 -8.42
CA SER A 83 -7.68 23.55 -7.35
C SER A 83 -7.93 22.97 -5.95
N GLY A 84 -7.90 21.64 -5.82
CA GLY A 84 -8.25 20.93 -4.62
C GLY A 84 -7.35 19.72 -4.36
N ALA A 85 -7.47 19.15 -3.17
CA ALA A 85 -6.76 17.94 -2.79
C ALA A 85 -7.58 17.09 -1.84
N SER A 86 -7.62 15.81 -2.09
CA SER A 86 -8.03 14.78 -1.14
C SER A 86 -7.67 13.40 -1.66
N GLY A 87 -7.88 12.38 -0.84
CA GLY A 87 -7.75 10.98 -1.20
C GLY A 87 -8.93 10.15 -0.71
N LEU A 88 -8.91 8.90 -1.09
CA LEU A 88 -9.67 7.83 -0.44
C LEU A 88 -8.68 6.85 0.15
N SER A 89 -8.87 6.46 1.41
CA SER A 89 -8.02 5.52 2.14
C SER A 89 -8.79 4.31 2.61
N ARG A 90 -8.10 3.16 2.67
CA ARG A 90 -8.60 1.91 3.23
C ARG A 90 -7.61 1.38 4.26
N LYS A 91 -8.07 1.17 5.49
CA LYS A 91 -7.29 0.48 6.52
C LYS A 91 -7.22 -1.01 6.18
N LEU A 92 -6.06 -1.59 6.30
CA LEU A 92 -5.78 -3.01 6.08
C LEU A 92 -4.51 -3.39 6.81
N ARG A 93 -4.21 -4.70 6.90
CA ARG A 93 -2.94 -5.15 7.46
C ARG A 93 -2.28 -6.13 6.51
N VAL A 94 -1.07 -5.81 6.07
CA VAL A 94 -0.26 -6.66 5.20
C VAL A 94 1.14 -6.74 5.78
N ALA A 95 1.67 -7.95 5.88
CA ALA A 95 3.08 -8.17 6.18
C ALA A 95 3.87 -8.16 4.86
N PRO A 96 4.79 -7.20 4.64
CA PRO A 96 5.56 -7.13 3.39
C PRO A 96 6.48 -8.33 3.17
N ALA A 97 6.76 -9.12 4.22
CA ALA A 97 7.48 -10.39 4.11
C ALA A 97 6.67 -11.46 3.36
N ASP A 98 5.33 -11.43 3.47
CA ASP A 98 4.44 -12.43 2.89
C ASP A 98 3.89 -11.97 1.53
N LEU A 99 3.41 -10.73 1.48
CA LEU A 99 2.77 -10.12 0.30
C LEU A 99 3.52 -8.84 -0.09
N SER A 100 4.69 -8.99 -0.72
CA SER A 100 5.58 -7.86 -1.03
C SER A 100 5.23 -7.10 -2.30
N LEU A 101 4.43 -7.68 -3.19
CA LEU A 101 4.16 -7.11 -4.51
C LEU A 101 2.82 -6.38 -4.51
N LEU A 102 2.87 -5.05 -4.53
CA LEU A 102 1.70 -4.21 -4.74
C LEU A 102 1.46 -4.04 -6.23
N ARG A 103 0.23 -4.30 -6.67
CA ARG A 103 -0.22 -4.11 -8.03
C ARG A 103 -1.39 -3.18 -8.10
N TRP A 104 -1.38 -2.32 -9.12
CA TRP A 104 -2.51 -1.49 -9.52
C TRP A 104 -2.39 -1.14 -10.99
N ARG A 105 -3.46 -0.61 -11.56
CA ARG A 105 -3.38 0.11 -12.82
C ARG A 105 -3.97 1.50 -12.67
N TRP A 106 -3.42 2.43 -13.39
CA TRP A 106 -3.91 3.80 -13.41
C TRP A 106 -3.86 4.40 -14.80
N LYS A 107 -4.59 5.49 -14.98
CA LYS A 107 -4.60 6.30 -16.18
C LYS A 107 -4.77 7.75 -15.77
N ILE A 108 -4.08 8.68 -16.42
CA ILE A 108 -4.31 10.12 -16.25
C ILE A 108 -4.80 10.72 -17.56
N SER A 109 -5.62 11.78 -17.49
CA SER A 109 -6.08 12.52 -18.66
C SER A 109 -5.13 13.62 -19.08
N ASN A 110 -4.39 14.19 -18.13
CA ASN A 110 -3.46 15.31 -18.33
C ASN A 110 -2.36 15.28 -17.26
N LEU A 111 -1.27 15.96 -17.54
CA LEU A 111 -0.21 16.28 -16.58
C LEU A 111 -0.49 17.62 -15.90
N ILE A 112 0.22 17.86 -14.80
CA ILE A 112 0.35 19.16 -14.15
C ILE A 112 1.76 19.68 -14.48
N GLU A 113 1.86 20.49 -15.54
CA GLU A 113 3.14 20.92 -16.13
C GLU A 113 4.02 21.70 -15.14
N THR A 114 3.39 22.43 -14.22
CA THR A 114 4.06 23.26 -13.22
C THR A 114 4.40 22.54 -11.92
N ALA A 115 4.06 21.26 -11.81
CA ALA A 115 4.35 20.45 -10.63
C ALA A 115 5.87 20.29 -10.42
N ASP A 116 6.28 20.27 -9.17
CA ASP A 116 7.67 20.06 -8.75
C ASP A 116 7.69 19.40 -7.36
N LEU A 117 8.12 18.16 -7.31
CA LEU A 117 8.13 17.34 -6.09
C LEU A 117 9.06 17.89 -4.98
N HIS A 118 9.94 18.82 -5.29
CA HIS A 118 10.85 19.44 -4.33
C HIS A 118 10.31 20.74 -3.74
N ARG A 119 9.17 21.24 -4.22
CA ARG A 119 8.59 22.52 -3.83
C ARG A 119 7.21 22.36 -3.24
N LYS A 120 7.01 22.85 -2.00
CA LYS A 120 5.71 22.81 -1.30
C LYS A 120 4.58 23.51 -2.05
N ASP A 121 4.89 24.60 -2.74
CA ASP A 121 3.93 25.38 -3.51
C ASP A 121 3.64 24.78 -4.90
N ARG A 122 4.18 23.59 -5.21
CA ARG A 122 4.02 22.87 -6.47
C ARG A 122 3.98 21.35 -6.29
N ASP A 123 3.75 20.86 -5.06
CA ASP A 123 3.68 19.42 -4.73
C ASP A 123 2.31 18.85 -5.10
N ASP A 124 1.99 18.93 -6.40
CA ASP A 124 0.77 18.39 -6.98
C ASP A 124 1.07 17.24 -7.94
N PHE A 125 0.21 16.21 -7.92
CA PHE A 125 0.33 15.07 -8.84
C PHE A 125 -1.05 14.63 -9.33
N PRO A 126 -1.20 14.36 -10.63
CA PRO A 126 -2.48 13.89 -11.15
C PRO A 126 -2.92 12.56 -10.56
N ALA A 127 -1.97 11.69 -10.19
CA ALA A 127 -2.25 10.40 -9.57
C ALA A 127 -1.22 10.03 -8.52
N ARG A 128 -1.70 9.65 -7.34
CA ARG A 128 -0.90 9.14 -6.21
C ARG A 128 -1.48 7.83 -5.69
N VAL A 129 -0.59 6.88 -5.34
CA VAL A 129 -0.93 5.71 -4.54
C VAL A 129 -0.04 5.72 -3.29
N TYR A 130 -0.66 5.79 -2.12
CA TYR A 130 0.04 5.76 -0.84
C TYR A 130 0.02 4.37 -0.23
N VAL A 131 1.15 3.95 0.31
CA VAL A 131 1.27 2.79 1.20
C VAL A 131 1.73 3.31 2.55
N MET A 132 0.88 3.21 3.55
CA MET A 132 1.11 3.68 4.91
C MET A 132 1.53 2.51 5.78
N PHE A 133 2.56 2.71 6.61
CA PHE A 133 3.15 1.65 7.42
C PHE A 133 2.93 1.89 8.91
N ASP A 134 2.72 0.78 9.64
CA ASP A 134 2.66 0.74 11.10
C ASP A 134 4.10 0.80 11.67
N TYR A 135 4.69 2.00 11.53
CA TYR A 135 6.07 2.23 11.94
C TYR A 135 6.14 2.52 13.44
N PRO A 136 7.00 1.79 14.20
CA PRO A 136 7.15 1.97 15.64
C PRO A 136 7.66 3.38 15.97
N LEU A 137 6.89 4.14 16.76
CA LEU A 137 7.26 5.51 17.14
C LEU A 137 8.56 5.58 17.94
N GLU A 138 8.89 4.52 18.66
CA GLU A 138 10.10 4.39 19.49
C GLU A 138 11.37 4.44 18.64
N LYS A 139 11.30 4.01 17.39
CA LYS A 139 12.42 4.09 16.44
C LYS A 139 12.66 5.48 15.89
N LEU A 140 11.68 6.40 16.04
CA LEU A 140 11.85 7.78 15.60
C LEU A 140 12.78 8.56 16.52
N PRO A 141 13.65 9.45 15.97
CA PRO A 141 14.35 10.44 16.77
C PRO A 141 13.38 11.25 17.64
N PHE A 142 13.84 11.68 18.81
CA PHE A 142 12.99 12.35 19.80
C PHE A 142 12.17 13.51 19.24
N PHE A 143 12.77 14.37 18.42
CA PHE A 143 12.07 15.51 17.82
C PHE A 143 11.01 15.07 16.80
N GLU A 144 11.32 14.13 15.93
CA GLU A 144 10.39 13.57 14.95
C GLU A 144 9.18 12.91 15.63
N ARG A 145 9.45 12.12 16.67
CA ARG A 145 8.41 11.47 17.46
C ARG A 145 7.47 12.47 18.13
N ASN A 146 8.02 13.53 18.74
CA ASN A 146 7.19 14.56 19.39
C ASN A 146 6.40 15.37 18.36
N LYS A 147 7.01 15.75 17.24
CA LYS A 147 6.32 16.43 16.12
C LYS A 147 5.14 15.60 15.62
N LEU A 148 5.34 14.30 15.40
CA LEU A 148 4.28 13.40 14.97
C LEU A 148 3.19 13.22 16.03
N ARG A 149 3.54 13.12 17.31
CA ARG A 149 2.55 13.06 18.42
C ARG A 149 1.66 14.32 18.45
N VAL A 150 2.25 15.49 18.29
CA VAL A 150 1.50 16.75 18.21
C VAL A 150 0.62 16.76 16.97
N ALA A 151 1.14 16.37 15.81
CA ALA A 151 0.36 16.29 14.58
C ALA A 151 -0.83 15.30 14.71
N ARG A 152 -0.61 14.14 15.33
CA ARG A 152 -1.68 13.16 15.61
C ARG A 152 -2.76 13.73 16.53
N ALA A 153 -2.37 14.49 17.56
CA ALA A 153 -3.31 15.11 18.50
C ALA A 153 -4.14 16.25 17.88
N LEU A 154 -3.57 16.97 16.90
CA LEU A 154 -4.22 18.15 16.31
C LEU A 154 -4.98 17.85 15.00
N PHE A 155 -4.53 16.86 14.22
CA PHE A 155 -5.02 16.64 12.86
C PHE A 155 -5.68 15.27 12.68
N ASP A 156 -4.95 14.20 12.94
CA ASP A 156 -5.44 12.83 12.75
C ASP A 156 -4.64 11.87 13.66
N PRO A 157 -5.31 11.16 14.59
CA PRO A 157 -4.67 10.17 15.46
C PRO A 157 -3.96 9.04 14.70
N ASP A 158 -4.40 8.76 13.49
CA ASP A 158 -3.90 7.67 12.64
C ASP A 158 -2.83 8.11 11.63
N LEU A 159 -2.32 9.36 11.70
CA LEU A 159 -1.24 9.82 10.85
C LEU A 159 -0.08 8.82 10.84
N PRO A 160 0.32 8.29 9.66
CA PRO A 160 1.37 7.29 9.57
C PRO A 160 2.74 7.87 9.91
N ALA A 161 3.59 7.05 10.52
CA ALA A 161 4.96 7.44 10.84
C ALA A 161 5.95 7.15 9.70
N ALA A 162 5.54 6.40 8.68
CA ALA A 162 6.27 6.17 7.43
C ALA A 162 5.29 5.87 6.31
N THR A 163 5.53 6.46 5.13
CA THR A 163 4.67 6.30 3.96
C THR A 163 5.50 6.27 2.69
N LEU A 164 5.22 5.34 1.79
CA LEU A 164 5.62 5.41 0.38
C LEU A 164 4.49 6.04 -0.42
N CYS A 165 4.82 6.99 -1.28
CA CYS A 165 3.90 7.67 -2.19
C CYS A 165 4.35 7.44 -3.62
N TYR A 166 3.67 6.58 -4.35
CA TYR A 166 3.91 6.35 -5.78
C TYR A 166 3.16 7.40 -6.59
N VAL A 167 3.85 8.04 -7.52
CA VAL A 167 3.31 9.17 -8.29
C VAL A 167 3.52 9.01 -9.79
N TRP A 168 2.63 9.63 -10.57
CA TRP A 168 2.88 9.98 -11.95
C TRP A 168 3.32 11.45 -12.00
N ASP A 169 4.55 11.70 -12.43
CA ASP A 169 5.13 13.05 -12.51
C ASP A 169 5.28 13.50 -13.96
N GLY A 170 5.16 14.81 -14.20
CA GLY A 170 5.36 15.38 -15.55
C GLY A 170 6.83 15.55 -15.92
N ASN A 171 7.68 15.81 -14.95
CA ASN A 171 9.03 16.37 -15.16
C ASN A 171 10.16 15.51 -14.60
N THR A 172 9.90 14.80 -13.50
CA THR A 172 10.93 14.02 -12.81
C THR A 172 11.04 12.61 -13.39
N PRO A 173 12.25 12.10 -13.68
CA PRO A 173 12.41 10.76 -14.25
C PRO A 173 11.81 9.64 -13.40
N ALA A 174 11.21 8.64 -14.06
CA ALA A 174 10.75 7.42 -13.40
C ALA A 174 11.92 6.71 -12.69
N GLY A 175 11.64 6.16 -11.51
CA GLY A 175 12.64 5.55 -10.61
C GLY A 175 13.23 6.51 -9.59
N THR A 176 12.98 7.82 -9.69
CA THR A 176 13.43 8.80 -8.69
C THR A 176 12.74 8.52 -7.35
N ILE A 177 13.55 8.54 -6.28
CA ILE A 177 13.09 8.46 -4.88
C ILE A 177 13.51 9.75 -4.19
N ALA A 178 12.56 10.48 -3.61
CA ALA A 178 12.81 11.72 -2.89
C ALA A 178 11.96 11.80 -1.61
N SER A 179 12.36 12.65 -0.68
CA SER A 179 11.49 13.04 0.43
C SER A 179 10.39 13.97 -0.07
N SER A 180 9.19 13.87 0.47
CA SER A 180 8.16 14.89 0.25
C SER A 180 8.67 16.25 0.69
N ALA A 181 8.27 17.30 -0.03
CA ALA A 181 8.61 18.68 0.31
C ALA A 181 8.13 19.09 1.73
N TYR A 182 7.20 18.35 2.32
CA TYR A 182 6.64 18.63 3.64
C TYR A 182 7.32 17.86 4.77
N THR A 183 7.81 16.63 4.52
CA THR A 183 8.34 15.74 5.57
C THR A 183 9.19 14.61 5.01
N ASP A 184 10.24 14.24 5.74
CA ASP A 184 11.05 13.06 5.43
C ASP A 184 10.34 11.73 5.73
N ARG A 185 9.17 11.77 6.37
CA ARG A 185 8.38 10.57 6.71
C ARG A 185 7.47 10.09 5.58
N VAL A 186 7.36 10.86 4.50
CA VAL A 186 6.72 10.48 3.24
C VAL A 186 7.81 10.46 2.15
N LYS A 187 8.02 9.31 1.55
CA LYS A 187 8.96 9.14 0.43
C LYS A 187 8.16 9.01 -0.86
N VAL A 188 8.43 9.94 -1.77
CA VAL A 188 7.83 9.96 -3.10
C VAL A 188 8.68 9.09 -4.03
N ILE A 189 8.04 8.21 -4.78
CA ILE A 189 8.65 7.37 -5.79
C ILE A 189 7.95 7.63 -7.12
N VAL A 190 8.67 8.19 -8.08
CA VAL A 190 8.13 8.41 -9.42
C VAL A 190 8.07 7.08 -10.15
N VAL A 191 6.86 6.63 -10.46
CA VAL A 191 6.64 5.35 -11.16
C VAL A 191 6.46 5.58 -12.65
N GLU A 192 5.74 6.63 -13.00
CA GLU A 192 5.52 7.07 -14.37
C GLU A 192 5.97 8.52 -14.53
N SER A 193 6.48 8.85 -15.73
CA SER A 193 7.01 10.17 -16.01
C SER A 193 6.66 10.64 -17.42
N GLY A 194 6.31 11.92 -17.52
CA GLY A 194 6.07 12.60 -18.78
C GLY A 194 4.79 12.20 -19.52
N PRO A 195 4.62 12.71 -20.76
CA PRO A 195 3.35 12.65 -21.49
C PRO A 195 3.13 11.38 -22.30
N ALA A 196 4.12 10.50 -22.46
CA ALA A 196 4.10 9.43 -23.46
C ALA A 196 2.91 8.45 -23.30
N ARG A 197 2.43 8.25 -22.08
CA ARG A 197 1.34 7.31 -21.79
C ARG A 197 0.05 7.97 -21.25
N ILE A 198 -0.08 9.30 -21.41
CA ILE A 198 -1.34 10.00 -21.08
C ILE A 198 -2.52 9.33 -21.83
N ARG A 199 -3.64 9.17 -21.13
CA ARG A 199 -4.89 8.53 -21.61
C ARG A 199 -4.72 7.02 -21.93
N GLN A 200 -3.62 6.41 -21.52
CA GLN A 200 -3.43 4.97 -21.62
C GLN A 200 -3.44 4.36 -20.23
N TRP A 201 -4.00 3.17 -20.11
CA TRP A 201 -3.89 2.36 -18.88
C TRP A 201 -2.47 1.86 -18.73
N VAL A 202 -1.93 2.07 -17.55
CA VAL A 202 -0.59 1.62 -17.15
C VAL A 202 -0.73 0.66 -15.99
N ASP A 203 -0.31 -0.58 -16.21
CA ASP A 203 -0.19 -1.59 -15.16
C ASP A 203 1.12 -1.39 -14.40
N VAL A 204 1.03 -1.38 -13.08
CA VAL A 204 2.17 -1.17 -12.19
C VAL A 204 2.30 -2.32 -11.22
N GLU A 205 3.52 -2.82 -11.04
CA GLU A 205 3.89 -3.75 -9.99
C GLU A 205 5.11 -3.20 -9.25
N ARG A 206 5.00 -3.07 -7.93
CA ARG A 206 6.09 -2.60 -7.06
C ARG A 206 6.35 -3.56 -5.92
N ASN A 207 7.60 -3.83 -5.63
CA ASN A 207 7.98 -4.56 -4.42
C ASN A 207 8.12 -3.56 -3.27
N ILE A 208 7.09 -3.46 -2.42
CA ILE A 208 7.02 -2.48 -1.33
C ILE A 208 8.09 -2.68 -0.26
N ALA A 209 8.55 -3.91 -0.02
CA ALA A 209 9.63 -4.16 0.92
C ALA A 209 10.97 -3.63 0.39
N ARG A 210 11.26 -3.85 -0.89
CA ARG A 210 12.45 -3.31 -1.56
C ARG A 210 12.41 -1.80 -1.64
N ASP A 211 11.26 -1.23 -2.00
CA ASP A 211 11.09 0.21 -2.13
C ASP A 211 11.20 0.91 -0.78
N PHE A 212 10.64 0.32 0.29
CA PHE A 212 10.80 0.84 1.64
C PHE A 212 12.26 0.84 2.09
N ARG A 213 12.98 -0.27 1.86
CA ARG A 213 14.42 -0.36 2.18
C ARG A 213 15.24 0.66 1.40
N ALA A 214 14.96 0.87 0.11
CA ALA A 214 15.63 1.88 -0.71
C ALA A 214 15.36 3.31 -0.21
N ALA A 215 14.14 3.57 0.28
CA ALA A 215 13.69 4.90 0.66
C ALA A 215 14.06 5.28 2.12
N PHE A 216 14.04 4.31 3.05
CA PHE A 216 14.24 4.53 4.49
C PHE A 216 15.50 3.87 5.05
N GLY A 217 16.17 2.96 4.31
CA GLY A 217 17.38 2.28 4.74
C GLY A 217 17.15 1.12 5.71
N GLU A 218 15.91 0.68 5.92
CA GLU A 218 15.53 -0.37 6.86
C GLU A 218 14.44 -1.29 6.32
N ASP A 219 14.14 -2.37 7.03
CA ASP A 219 13.09 -3.31 6.65
C ASP A 219 11.70 -2.71 6.84
N ALA A 220 10.81 -3.02 5.87
CA ALA A 220 9.45 -2.52 5.89
C ALA A 220 8.64 -3.12 7.04
N PRO A 221 8.06 -2.29 7.92
CA PRO A 221 7.09 -2.78 8.90
C PRO A 221 5.76 -3.15 8.20
N PRO A 222 4.79 -3.74 8.93
CA PRO A 222 3.49 -4.03 8.36
C PRO A 222 2.82 -2.80 7.76
N VAL A 223 2.15 -2.97 6.62
CA VAL A 223 1.27 -1.95 6.04
C VAL A 223 0.04 -1.81 6.92
N SER A 224 -0.37 -0.58 7.19
CA SER A 224 -1.56 -0.24 7.99
C SER A 224 -2.72 0.32 7.17
N ALA A 225 -2.41 0.94 6.01
CA ALA A 225 -3.42 1.46 5.11
C ALA A 225 -2.85 1.65 3.70
N ILE A 226 -3.76 1.73 2.72
CA ILE A 226 -3.48 2.18 1.36
C ILE A 226 -4.42 3.34 1.04
N ALA A 227 -3.95 4.29 0.20
CA ALA A 227 -4.82 5.34 -0.31
C ALA A 227 -4.51 5.66 -1.77
N VAL A 228 -5.52 6.20 -2.46
CA VAL A 228 -5.37 6.83 -3.77
C VAL A 228 -5.70 8.30 -3.67
N ALA A 229 -5.00 9.14 -4.40
CA ALA A 229 -5.25 10.59 -4.39
C ALA A 229 -4.94 11.24 -5.73
N SER A 230 -5.49 12.43 -5.91
CA SER A 230 -5.17 13.40 -6.95
C SER A 230 -5.26 14.79 -6.33
N ASP A 231 -4.30 15.64 -6.59
CA ASP A 231 -4.23 16.98 -6.02
C ASP A 231 -3.74 18.03 -7.01
N THR A 232 -4.27 19.23 -6.90
CA THR A 232 -4.02 20.38 -7.76
C THR A 232 -4.14 21.70 -7.00
N ASP A 233 -4.13 21.64 -5.66
CA ASP A 233 -4.39 22.80 -4.80
C ASP A 233 -3.19 23.75 -4.71
N ASN A 234 -1.97 23.23 -4.88
CA ASN A 234 -0.76 24.05 -4.81
C ASN A 234 -0.52 24.81 -6.13
N THR A 235 -0.87 24.23 -7.27
CA THR A 235 -0.71 24.87 -8.58
C THR A 235 -1.96 25.58 -9.07
N GLY A 236 -3.11 25.35 -8.40
CA GLY A 236 -4.41 25.98 -8.79
C GLY A 236 -4.95 25.50 -10.14
N THR A 237 -4.58 24.28 -10.57
CA THR A 237 -4.96 23.73 -11.88
C THR A 237 -5.99 22.61 -11.75
N PHE A 238 -6.09 21.74 -12.74
CA PHE A 238 -6.97 20.58 -12.72
C PHE A 238 -6.23 19.30 -13.14
N ALA A 239 -6.73 18.17 -12.67
CA ALA A 239 -6.27 16.85 -13.08
C ALA A 239 -7.43 15.85 -13.03
N THR A 240 -7.42 14.89 -13.96
CA THR A 240 -8.30 13.71 -13.91
C THR A 240 -7.45 12.45 -13.95
N ALA A 241 -7.63 11.60 -12.96
CA ALA A 241 -7.02 10.28 -12.88
C ALA A 241 -8.06 9.18 -12.76
N PHE A 242 -7.66 7.96 -13.14
CA PHE A 242 -8.45 6.75 -12.99
C PHE A 242 -7.61 5.68 -12.34
N PHE A 243 -8.20 4.96 -11.39
CA PHE A 243 -7.57 3.86 -10.67
C PHE A 243 -8.39 2.59 -10.89
N GLY A 244 -7.73 1.52 -11.33
CA GLY A 244 -8.29 0.17 -11.38
C GLY A 244 -8.08 -0.56 -10.06
N ASP A 245 -8.30 -1.88 -10.09
CA ASP A 245 -8.15 -2.72 -8.91
C ASP A 245 -6.75 -2.67 -8.33
N ILE A 246 -6.66 -2.85 -6.99
CA ILE A 246 -5.41 -2.80 -6.25
C ILE A 246 -5.27 -4.06 -5.41
N SER A 247 -4.11 -4.72 -5.48
CA SER A 247 -3.85 -5.94 -4.70
C SER A 247 -2.42 -6.05 -4.22
N PHE A 248 -2.25 -6.70 -3.07
CA PHE A 248 -0.95 -7.17 -2.59
C PHE A 248 -0.81 -8.65 -2.94
N ASN A 249 0.36 -9.05 -3.42
CA ASN A 249 0.60 -10.39 -3.97
C ASN A 249 1.96 -10.93 -3.51
N LYS A 250 2.05 -12.25 -3.41
CA LYS A 250 3.29 -12.95 -3.08
C LYS A 250 4.18 -13.14 -4.31
N HIS A 251 3.58 -13.46 -5.44
CA HIS A 251 4.27 -13.77 -6.68
C HIS A 251 4.00 -12.73 -7.77
N SER A 252 5.01 -12.47 -8.63
CA SER A 252 4.84 -11.62 -9.81
C SER A 252 3.98 -12.34 -10.84
N LEU A 253 3.01 -11.59 -11.42
CA LEU A 253 2.25 -12.04 -12.60
C LEU A 253 2.85 -11.47 -13.89
N ILE A 254 3.80 -10.52 -13.77
CA ILE A 254 4.50 -9.99 -14.94
C ILE A 254 5.46 -11.09 -15.40
N ASP A 255 5.18 -11.63 -16.56
CA ASP A 255 6.06 -12.62 -17.20
C ASP A 255 7.43 -11.97 -17.48
N LYS A 256 8.45 -12.44 -16.74
CA LYS A 256 9.83 -11.97 -16.93
C LYS A 256 10.47 -12.55 -18.20
N SER A 257 9.76 -13.39 -18.96
CA SER A 257 10.24 -14.01 -20.19
C SER A 257 10.03 -13.17 -21.45
N ALA A 258 9.27 -12.04 -21.36
CA ALA A 258 9.19 -11.12 -22.48
C ALA A 258 10.56 -10.45 -22.72
N PRO A 259 11.16 -10.61 -23.93
CA PRO A 259 12.43 -9.95 -24.23
C PRO A 259 12.27 -8.45 -24.12
N ALA A 260 13.22 -7.80 -23.43
CA ALA A 260 13.29 -6.33 -23.38
C ALA A 260 13.21 -5.80 -24.82
N ALA A 261 12.18 -4.99 -25.10
CA ALA A 261 12.04 -4.36 -26.42
C ALA A 261 13.37 -3.69 -26.77
N ALA A 262 13.94 -4.13 -27.89
CA ALA A 262 15.21 -3.57 -28.40
C ALA A 262 15.04 -2.06 -28.50
N LYS A 263 15.96 -1.31 -27.87
CA LYS A 263 16.05 0.14 -28.06
C LYS A 263 16.36 0.42 -29.54
N PRO A 264 15.70 1.40 -30.14
CA PRO A 264 16.04 1.89 -31.47
C PRO A 264 17.41 2.56 -31.49
#